data_55fcd26e43f71d68842fee623c1f66d8
#
_entry.id   55fcd26e43f71d68842fee623c1f66d8
#
_cell.length_a   1.000
_cell.length_b   1.000
_cell.length_c   1.000
_cell.angle_alpha   90.00
_cell.angle_beta   90.00
_cell.angle_gamma   90.00
#
_symmetry.space_group_name_H-M   'P 1'
#
loop_
_entity.id
_entity.type
_entity.pdbx_description
1 polymer ?
#
loop_
_entity_poly.entity_id
_entity_poly.type
_entity_poly.pdbx_seq_one_letter_code
_entity_poly.pdbx_strand_id
1 'polypeptide(L)'
;IGLTDDNSSSNKAIRIDNWRPDIGPRVINVEKETYRYLLGIRGTTDSGWDWESAYLYSEAETNDVTDNRLSNSLLQAGLNDSTSNAINIFSSDVKTALSPAIVSVYRNDVSTLSSIDFKASHPEIMTLPAGPVGMLVGVEYRKETYDEDRDPRLDGTIQYTSAVTGYGPPFVSDVLGSSPTVDTYGTRSTLSMFAEMLIPISEKINAQAAVRHENPNDTDESTVGKFAVGWDVSDDLLIRGSASTSFRVPNLIQQNQRFVPRQGSN
;
A
#
# COMPACT_ATOMS: atom_id res chain seq x y z
N ILE A 1 3.06 -11.20 -39.94
CA ILE A 1 4.25 -10.36 -39.66
C ILE A 1 4.34 -9.42 -40.87
N GLY A 2 3.91 -8.16 -40.67
CA GLY A 2 4.05 -7.12 -41.69
C GLY A 2 5.42 -6.48 -41.57
N LEU A 3 6.30 -6.68 -42.55
CA LEU A 3 7.52 -5.91 -42.69
C LEU A 3 7.19 -4.65 -43.48
N THR A 4 7.30 -3.46 -42.84
CA THR A 4 7.18 -2.19 -43.59
C THR A 4 8.57 -1.63 -43.80
N ASP A 5 8.93 -1.40 -45.06
CA ASP A 5 10.15 -0.73 -45.45
C ASP A 5 9.88 0.80 -45.42
N ASP A 6 10.42 1.48 -44.41
CA ASP A 6 10.41 2.95 -44.40
C ASP A 6 11.55 3.45 -45.29
N ASN A 7 11.19 3.91 -46.49
CA ASN A 7 12.10 4.25 -47.56
C ASN A 7 12.77 5.62 -47.41
N SER A 8 12.83 6.19 -46.18
CA SER A 8 13.52 7.44 -45.91
C SER A 8 14.95 7.22 -45.37
N SER A 9 15.90 7.35 -46.28
CA SER A 9 17.35 7.59 -46.08
C SER A 9 18.16 6.64 -45.15
N SER A 10 18.99 5.84 -45.77
CA SER A 10 20.28 5.25 -45.36
C SER A 10 20.34 4.27 -44.16
N ASN A 11 19.40 4.18 -43.26
CA ASN A 11 19.32 3.15 -42.25
C ASN A 11 17.93 2.48 -42.30
N LYS A 12 17.82 1.35 -42.97
CA LYS A 12 16.59 0.57 -43.08
C LYS A 12 16.31 -0.15 -41.78
N ALA A 13 15.54 0.48 -40.89
CA ALA A 13 15.04 -0.17 -39.68
C ALA A 13 13.86 -1.08 -40.00
N ILE A 14 13.88 -2.30 -39.55
CA ILE A 14 12.74 -3.23 -39.63
C ILE A 14 11.90 -3.06 -38.37
N ARG A 15 10.64 -2.70 -38.55
CA ARG A 15 9.67 -2.67 -37.47
C ARG A 15 8.91 -4.00 -37.41
N ILE A 16 8.86 -4.62 -36.24
CA ILE A 16 8.06 -5.82 -36.01
C ILE A 16 6.97 -5.45 -34.99
N ASP A 17 5.72 -5.44 -35.46
CA ASP A 17 4.55 -5.17 -34.63
C ASP A 17 3.96 -6.47 -34.06
N ASN A 18 3.39 -6.39 -32.85
CA ASN A 18 2.73 -7.50 -32.15
C ASN A 18 3.61 -8.76 -31.97
N TRP A 19 4.92 -8.57 -31.88
CA TRP A 19 5.84 -9.69 -31.64
C TRP A 19 5.68 -10.23 -30.21
N ARG A 20 5.37 -11.52 -30.12
CA ARG A 20 5.18 -12.24 -28.86
C ARG A 20 6.03 -13.49 -28.85
N PRO A 21 7.33 -13.38 -28.54
CA PRO A 21 8.21 -14.55 -28.49
C PRO A 21 7.80 -15.48 -27.35
N ASP A 22 7.90 -16.78 -27.60
CA ASP A 22 7.76 -17.77 -26.52
C ASP A 22 9.07 -17.88 -25.77
N ILE A 23 9.18 -17.09 -24.70
CA ILE A 23 10.30 -17.13 -23.73
C ILE A 23 9.98 -17.94 -22.47
N GLY A 24 8.84 -18.61 -22.45
CA GLY A 24 8.27 -19.29 -21.31
C GLY A 24 7.22 -18.43 -20.56
N PRO A 25 6.49 -19.04 -19.65
CA PRO A 25 5.47 -18.35 -18.89
C PRO A 25 6.11 -17.29 -17.98
N ARG A 26 5.43 -16.16 -17.82
CA ARG A 26 5.74 -15.21 -16.76
C ARG A 26 5.42 -15.87 -15.41
N VAL A 27 6.43 -16.05 -14.58
CA VAL A 27 6.28 -16.61 -13.23
C VAL A 27 6.46 -15.50 -12.22
N ILE A 28 5.55 -15.42 -11.27
CA ILE A 28 5.60 -14.46 -10.17
C ILE A 28 5.69 -15.25 -8.87
N ASN A 29 6.82 -15.11 -8.19
CA ASN A 29 7.07 -15.71 -6.89
C ASN A 29 6.93 -14.60 -5.85
N VAL A 30 6.00 -14.80 -4.91
CA VAL A 30 5.73 -13.82 -3.85
C VAL A 30 5.92 -14.49 -2.50
N GLU A 31 6.87 -13.97 -1.72
CA GLU A 31 7.07 -14.33 -0.32
C GLU A 31 6.57 -13.21 0.56
N LYS A 32 5.84 -13.56 1.63
CA LYS A 32 5.32 -12.59 2.59
C LYS A 32 5.62 -13.05 4.00
N GLU A 33 6.23 -12.16 4.77
CA GLU A 33 6.49 -12.38 6.18
C GLU A 33 5.85 -11.27 7.01
N THR A 34 5.36 -11.63 8.20
CA THR A 34 4.77 -10.65 9.12
C THR A 34 5.17 -10.98 10.54
N TYR A 35 5.70 -9.98 11.23
CA TYR A 35 6.05 -10.05 12.64
C TYR A 35 5.17 -9.09 13.44
N ARG A 36 4.75 -9.52 14.64
CA ARG A 36 3.98 -8.68 15.54
C ARG A 36 4.38 -8.93 16.98
N TYR A 37 4.71 -7.86 17.67
CA TYR A 37 5.02 -7.86 19.10
C TYR A 37 4.04 -6.95 19.82
N LEU A 38 3.43 -7.45 20.90
CA LEU A 38 2.50 -6.70 21.74
C LEU A 38 2.90 -6.89 23.19
N LEU A 39 3.16 -5.78 23.89
CA LEU A 39 3.39 -5.76 25.32
C LEU A 39 2.42 -4.78 25.95
N GLY A 40 1.73 -5.21 27.01
CA GLY A 40 0.77 -4.37 27.72
C GLY A 40 0.85 -4.54 29.22
N ILE A 41 0.46 -3.49 29.91
CA ILE A 41 0.29 -3.45 31.36
C ILE A 41 -1.08 -2.88 31.68
N ARG A 42 -1.68 -3.33 32.77
CA ARG A 42 -2.99 -2.85 33.25
C ARG A 42 -3.05 -2.86 34.76
N GLY A 43 -3.93 -2.06 35.28
CA GLY A 43 -4.15 -2.01 36.73
C GLY A 43 -5.43 -1.26 37.08
N THR A 44 -5.78 -1.29 38.35
CA THR A 44 -6.89 -0.55 38.94
C THR A 44 -6.36 0.35 40.04
N THR A 45 -6.81 1.59 40.05
CA THR A 45 -6.47 2.54 41.13
C THR A 45 -7.40 2.37 42.35
N ASP A 46 -6.99 2.84 43.49
CA ASP A 46 -7.81 2.84 44.73
C ASP A 46 -9.11 3.65 44.53
N SER A 47 -9.15 4.59 43.58
CA SER A 47 -10.32 5.38 43.25
C SER A 47 -11.26 4.72 42.20
N GLY A 48 -11.01 3.45 41.82
CA GLY A 48 -11.90 2.69 40.95
C GLY A 48 -11.65 2.90 39.46
N TRP A 49 -10.59 3.57 39.05
CA TRP A 49 -10.21 3.66 37.64
C TRP A 49 -9.45 2.41 37.22
N ASP A 50 -9.94 1.75 36.22
CA ASP A 50 -9.19 0.74 35.47
C ASP A 50 -8.37 1.43 34.38
N TRP A 51 -7.12 1.05 34.24
CA TRP A 51 -6.24 1.60 33.21
C TRP A 51 -5.44 0.51 32.53
N GLU A 52 -5.14 0.75 31.27
CA GLU A 52 -4.22 -0.09 30.50
C GLU A 52 -3.37 0.75 29.56
N SER A 53 -2.17 0.27 29.30
CA SER A 53 -1.26 0.81 28.30
C SER A 53 -0.63 -0.34 27.55
N ALA A 54 -0.50 -0.19 26.23
CA ALA A 54 0.10 -1.19 25.40
C ALA A 54 1.07 -0.56 24.40
N TYR A 55 2.12 -1.29 24.08
CA TYR A 55 3.01 -1.03 22.97
C TYR A 55 2.87 -2.14 21.94
N LEU A 56 2.64 -1.74 20.68
CA LEU A 56 2.57 -2.61 19.52
C LEU A 56 3.68 -2.26 18.54
N TYR A 57 4.39 -3.27 18.06
CA TYR A 57 5.20 -3.21 16.85
C TYR A 57 4.76 -4.30 15.89
N SER A 58 4.58 -3.94 14.64
CA SER A 58 4.30 -4.90 13.56
C SER A 58 5.07 -4.50 12.31
N GLU A 59 5.61 -5.50 11.63
CA GLU A 59 6.31 -5.36 10.36
C GLU A 59 5.77 -6.41 9.39
N ALA A 60 5.53 -5.98 8.16
CA ALA A 60 5.15 -6.86 7.06
C ALA A 60 6.07 -6.60 5.89
N GLU A 61 6.72 -7.66 5.40
CA GLU A 61 7.61 -7.66 4.26
C GLU A 61 6.99 -8.47 3.12
N THR A 62 7.11 -7.98 1.91
CA THR A 62 6.71 -8.68 0.69
C THR A 62 7.88 -8.66 -0.30
N ASN A 63 8.36 -9.82 -0.70
CA ASN A 63 9.36 -10.01 -1.75
C ASN A 63 8.66 -10.60 -2.97
N ASP A 64 8.58 -9.83 -4.06
CA ASP A 64 7.96 -10.22 -5.33
C ASP A 64 9.05 -10.30 -6.40
N VAL A 65 9.29 -11.50 -6.92
CA VAL A 65 10.24 -11.73 -8.03
C VAL A 65 9.46 -12.23 -9.23
N THR A 66 9.56 -11.50 -10.33
CA THR A 66 8.93 -11.86 -11.62
C THR A 66 9.97 -12.32 -12.62
N ASP A 67 9.92 -13.59 -13.00
CA ASP A 67 10.80 -14.23 -13.96
C ASP A 67 10.28 -14.13 -15.39
N ASN A 68 11.16 -14.47 -16.34
CA ASN A 68 10.92 -14.51 -17.78
C ASN A 68 10.40 -13.16 -18.31
N ARG A 69 11.07 -12.08 -17.91
CA ARG A 69 10.84 -10.75 -18.46
C ARG A 69 11.88 -10.44 -19.52
N LEU A 70 11.51 -9.62 -20.51
CA LEU A 70 12.42 -9.21 -21.56
C LEU A 70 12.89 -7.77 -21.32
N SER A 71 14.20 -7.56 -21.25
CA SER A 71 14.82 -6.25 -21.11
C SER A 71 14.91 -5.56 -22.47
N ASN A 72 14.42 -4.33 -22.56
CA ASN A 72 14.50 -3.52 -23.78
C ASN A 72 15.96 -3.15 -24.12
N SER A 73 16.75 -2.73 -23.12
CA SER A 73 18.15 -2.33 -23.32
C SER A 73 19.02 -3.49 -23.78
N LEU A 74 18.89 -4.66 -23.13
CA LEU A 74 19.65 -5.86 -23.49
C LEU A 74 19.23 -6.43 -24.84
N LEU A 75 17.93 -6.43 -25.13
CA LEU A 75 17.41 -6.85 -26.43
C LEU A 75 17.96 -5.95 -27.54
N GLN A 76 17.90 -4.63 -27.36
CA GLN A 76 18.42 -3.69 -28.34
C GLN A 76 19.93 -3.83 -28.53
N ALA A 77 20.70 -4.02 -27.44
CA ALA A 77 22.12 -4.27 -27.52
C ALA A 77 22.42 -5.53 -28.32
N GLY A 78 21.74 -6.64 -28.02
CA GLY A 78 21.92 -7.89 -28.74
C GLY A 78 21.49 -7.86 -30.19
N LEU A 79 20.45 -7.09 -30.54
CA LEU A 79 20.02 -6.88 -31.93
C LEU A 79 21.01 -6.03 -32.75
N ASN A 80 21.74 -5.12 -32.09
CA ASN A 80 22.75 -4.27 -32.71
C ASN A 80 24.14 -4.88 -32.73
N ASP A 81 24.32 -6.03 -32.11
CA ASP A 81 25.60 -6.75 -32.11
C ASP A 81 25.90 -7.26 -33.53
N SER A 82 27.11 -6.99 -34.00
CA SER A 82 27.62 -7.46 -35.31
C SER A 82 28.47 -8.74 -35.24
N THR A 83 28.62 -9.32 -34.04
CA THR A 83 29.38 -10.52 -33.80
C THR A 83 28.50 -11.79 -33.84
N SER A 84 29.10 -12.92 -33.59
CA SER A 84 28.39 -14.22 -33.45
C SER A 84 27.43 -14.25 -32.22
N ASN A 85 27.52 -13.25 -31.33
CA ASN A 85 26.67 -13.15 -30.14
C ASN A 85 25.37 -12.37 -30.42
N ALA A 86 25.16 -11.90 -31.66
CA ALA A 86 23.96 -11.19 -32.06
C ALA A 86 22.68 -11.99 -31.77
N ILE A 87 21.67 -11.34 -31.23
CA ILE A 87 20.37 -11.96 -31.02
C ILE A 87 19.68 -12.18 -32.36
N ASN A 88 19.38 -13.44 -32.69
CA ASN A 88 18.61 -13.81 -33.88
C ASN A 88 17.13 -14.05 -33.51
N ILE A 89 16.28 -13.05 -33.73
CA ILE A 89 14.82 -13.13 -33.46
C ILE A 89 14.07 -14.08 -34.40
N PHE A 90 14.70 -14.52 -35.51
CA PHE A 90 14.16 -15.48 -36.48
C PHE A 90 14.66 -16.91 -36.24
N SER A 91 15.34 -17.16 -35.10
CA SER A 91 15.78 -18.50 -34.72
C SER A 91 14.56 -19.43 -34.55
N SER A 92 14.74 -20.70 -34.92
CA SER A 92 13.76 -21.74 -34.60
C SER A 92 13.64 -22.01 -33.09
N ASP A 93 14.69 -21.73 -32.34
CA ASP A 93 14.70 -21.72 -30.86
C ASP A 93 14.84 -20.26 -30.37
N VAL A 94 13.70 -19.56 -30.36
CA VAL A 94 13.62 -18.15 -29.97
C VAL A 94 14.00 -17.95 -28.50
N LYS A 95 13.65 -18.88 -27.63
CA LYS A 95 13.95 -18.77 -26.19
C LYS A 95 15.46 -18.77 -25.94
N THR A 96 16.20 -19.70 -26.53
CA THR A 96 17.67 -19.74 -26.42
C THR A 96 18.28 -18.49 -27.06
N ALA A 97 17.80 -18.07 -28.22
CA ALA A 97 18.31 -16.87 -28.90
C ALA A 97 18.10 -15.57 -28.07
N LEU A 98 17.00 -15.46 -27.32
CA LEU A 98 16.69 -14.33 -26.48
C LEU A 98 17.26 -14.42 -25.04
N SER A 99 17.86 -15.55 -24.68
CA SER A 99 18.34 -15.76 -23.30
C SER A 99 19.22 -14.64 -22.75
N PRO A 100 20.08 -13.93 -23.53
CA PRO A 100 20.86 -12.81 -23.02
C PRO A 100 20.04 -11.58 -22.62
N ALA A 101 18.79 -11.47 -23.10
CA ALA A 101 17.88 -10.36 -22.79
C ALA A 101 16.75 -10.76 -21.84
N ILE A 102 16.66 -12.03 -21.43
CA ILE A 102 15.69 -12.49 -20.44
C ILE A 102 16.23 -12.18 -19.05
N VAL A 103 15.41 -11.54 -18.23
CA VAL A 103 15.74 -11.09 -16.89
C VAL A 103 14.67 -11.49 -15.90
N SER A 104 15.06 -11.59 -14.63
CA SER A 104 14.15 -11.55 -13.49
C SER A 104 14.19 -10.16 -12.89
N VAL A 105 13.05 -9.66 -12.42
CA VAL A 105 12.94 -8.35 -11.79
C VAL A 105 12.21 -8.47 -10.46
N TYR A 106 12.56 -7.62 -9.51
CA TYR A 106 12.02 -7.69 -8.17
C TYR A 106 11.21 -6.43 -7.80
N ARG A 107 10.40 -6.57 -6.76
CA ARG A 107 9.79 -5.52 -5.98
C ARG A 107 9.74 -5.96 -4.53
N ASN A 108 10.36 -5.19 -3.66
CA ASN A 108 10.39 -5.41 -2.23
C ASN A 108 9.59 -4.33 -1.53
N ASP A 109 8.64 -4.72 -0.70
CA ASP A 109 7.80 -3.80 0.08
C ASP A 109 7.99 -4.09 1.56
N VAL A 110 8.29 -3.08 2.36
CA VAL A 110 8.32 -3.16 3.81
C VAL A 110 7.34 -2.15 4.40
N SER A 111 6.45 -2.63 5.25
CA SER A 111 5.49 -1.80 5.98
C SER A 111 5.67 -2.01 7.47
N THR A 112 5.85 -0.94 8.23
CA THR A 112 5.94 -1.01 9.69
C THR A 112 4.84 -0.21 10.37
N LEU A 113 4.41 -0.69 11.52
CA LEU A 113 3.49 -0.03 12.42
C LEU A 113 4.04 -0.12 13.84
N SER A 114 4.22 1.01 14.49
CA SER A 114 4.45 1.06 15.93
C SER A 114 3.41 1.95 16.58
N SER A 115 2.85 1.52 17.69
CA SER A 115 1.92 2.34 18.47
C SER A 115 2.12 2.15 19.95
N ILE A 116 1.84 3.21 20.70
CA ILE A 116 1.69 3.18 22.15
C ILE A 116 0.35 3.82 22.47
N ASP A 117 -0.41 3.17 23.33
CA ASP A 117 -1.69 3.69 23.80
C ASP A 117 -1.78 3.67 25.32
N PHE A 118 -2.63 4.55 25.85
CA PHE A 118 -3.07 4.56 27.23
C PHE A 118 -4.57 4.79 27.27
N LYS A 119 -5.28 3.97 28.03
CA LYS A 119 -6.72 4.07 28.25
C LYS A 119 -7.01 4.02 29.74
N ALA A 120 -7.99 4.80 30.17
CA ALA A 120 -8.53 4.75 31.52
C ALA A 120 -10.05 4.74 31.48
N SER A 121 -10.67 3.88 32.28
CA SER A 121 -12.13 3.79 32.36
C SER A 121 -12.57 3.73 33.81
N HIS A 122 -13.76 4.29 34.04
CA HIS A 122 -14.42 4.23 35.34
C HIS A 122 -15.89 3.89 35.11
N PRO A 123 -16.44 2.88 35.81
CA PRO A 123 -17.84 2.48 35.61
C PRO A 123 -18.84 3.50 36.14
N GLU A 124 -18.42 4.38 37.06
CA GLU A 124 -19.28 5.33 37.75
C GLU A 124 -18.55 6.65 38.05
N ILE A 125 -18.47 7.56 37.07
CA ILE A 125 -17.93 8.91 37.29
C ILE A 125 -18.96 9.83 37.99
N MET A 126 -20.24 9.50 37.86
CA MET A 126 -21.38 10.13 38.53
C MET A 126 -22.59 9.18 38.51
N THR A 127 -23.50 9.35 39.43
CA THR A 127 -24.77 8.59 39.46
C THR A 127 -25.95 9.50 39.05
N LEU A 128 -26.70 9.04 38.03
CA LEU A 128 -27.98 9.62 37.64
C LEU A 128 -29.12 8.82 38.32
N PRO A 129 -30.38 9.36 38.31
CA PRO A 129 -31.52 8.65 38.86
C PRO A 129 -31.71 7.23 38.23
N ALA A 130 -31.26 7.06 37.01
CA ALA A 130 -31.37 5.79 36.27
C ALA A 130 -30.16 4.86 36.44
N GLY A 131 -29.10 5.30 37.11
CA GLY A 131 -27.91 4.50 37.35
C GLY A 131 -26.58 5.21 37.16
N PRO A 132 -25.45 4.49 37.24
CA PRO A 132 -24.12 5.06 37.11
C PRO A 132 -23.78 5.42 35.67
N VAL A 133 -23.05 6.53 35.49
CA VAL A 133 -22.47 6.93 34.19
C VAL A 133 -21.06 6.40 34.09
N GLY A 134 -20.82 5.52 33.13
CA GLY A 134 -19.50 5.02 32.79
C GLY A 134 -18.77 5.95 31.83
N MET A 135 -17.43 6.04 31.98
CA MET A 135 -16.58 6.84 31.11
C MET A 135 -15.31 6.07 30.74
N LEU A 136 -14.85 6.25 29.51
CA LEU A 136 -13.55 5.82 29.02
C LEU A 136 -12.88 7.00 28.33
N VAL A 137 -11.59 7.21 28.58
CA VAL A 137 -10.73 8.17 27.89
C VAL A 137 -9.44 7.49 27.46
N GLY A 138 -8.86 7.97 26.38
CA GLY A 138 -7.60 7.39 25.95
C GLY A 138 -6.83 8.30 25.00
N VAL A 139 -5.56 7.98 24.85
CA VAL A 139 -4.62 8.59 23.93
C VAL A 139 -3.82 7.50 23.23
N GLU A 140 -3.54 7.68 21.96
CA GLU A 140 -2.73 6.78 21.14
C GLU A 140 -1.74 7.62 20.32
N TYR A 141 -0.50 7.20 20.30
CA TYR A 141 0.49 7.67 19.34
C TYR A 141 0.89 6.52 18.43
N ARG A 142 0.73 6.70 17.13
CA ARG A 142 1.00 5.70 16.11
C ARG A 142 1.99 6.24 15.09
N LYS A 143 2.96 5.42 14.69
CA LYS A 143 3.87 5.69 13.58
C LYS A 143 3.78 4.55 12.57
N GLU A 144 3.58 4.92 11.31
CA GLU A 144 3.50 4.02 10.16
C GLU A 144 4.62 4.39 9.19
N THR A 145 5.25 3.38 8.59
CA THR A 145 6.18 3.58 7.47
C THR A 145 5.84 2.63 6.35
N TYR A 146 6.13 3.02 5.15
CA TYR A 146 6.06 2.21 3.95
C TYR A 146 7.28 2.50 3.09
N ASP A 147 7.97 1.45 2.67
CA ASP A 147 9.15 1.51 1.81
C ASP A 147 8.98 0.47 0.70
N GLU A 148 9.01 0.92 -0.54
CA GLU A 148 8.92 0.10 -1.74
C GLU A 148 10.16 0.33 -2.59
N ASP A 149 10.97 -0.72 -2.76
CA ASP A 149 12.16 -0.79 -3.61
C ASP A 149 11.86 -1.66 -4.83
N ARG A 150 12.04 -1.09 -6.01
CA ARG A 150 11.84 -1.75 -7.29
C ARG A 150 13.15 -1.97 -8.00
N ASP A 151 13.21 -3.05 -8.76
CA ASP A 151 14.33 -3.31 -9.66
C ASP A 151 14.60 -2.08 -10.55
N PRO A 152 15.88 -1.66 -10.71
CA PRO A 152 16.27 -0.53 -11.58
C PRO A 152 15.74 -0.61 -13.01
N ARG A 153 15.31 -1.78 -13.46
CA ARG A 153 14.64 -1.96 -14.76
C ARG A 153 13.17 -1.55 -14.76
N LEU A 154 12.58 -1.42 -13.56
CA LEU A 154 11.16 -1.06 -13.38
C LEU A 154 10.98 0.38 -12.91
N ASP A 155 11.94 0.96 -12.19
CA ASP A 155 11.83 2.27 -11.54
C ASP A 155 12.23 3.47 -12.43
N GLY A 156 12.73 3.19 -13.64
CA GLY A 156 13.21 4.21 -14.58
C GLY A 156 14.69 4.55 -14.45
N THR A 157 15.45 3.88 -13.57
CA THR A 157 16.90 4.05 -13.42
C THR A 157 17.64 3.57 -14.67
N ILE A 158 17.29 2.40 -15.19
CA ILE A 158 17.84 1.90 -16.46
C ILE A 158 17.07 2.49 -17.62
N GLN A 159 17.71 3.38 -18.35
CA GLN A 159 17.14 4.02 -19.54
C GLN A 159 17.71 3.42 -20.80
N TYR A 160 16.95 3.50 -21.86
CA TYR A 160 17.41 3.13 -23.21
C TYR A 160 16.92 4.13 -24.25
N THR A 161 17.70 4.26 -25.32
CA THR A 161 17.34 5.08 -26.46
C THR A 161 16.94 4.15 -27.61
N SER A 162 15.78 4.37 -28.21
CA SER A 162 15.33 3.59 -29.35
C SER A 162 16.28 3.77 -30.54
N ALA A 163 16.86 2.68 -31.01
CA ALA A 163 17.75 2.70 -32.19
C ALA A 163 16.99 3.10 -33.47
N VAL A 164 15.67 2.91 -33.49
CA VAL A 164 14.82 3.24 -34.66
C VAL A 164 14.52 4.73 -34.71
N THR A 165 14.13 5.33 -33.59
CA THR A 165 13.67 6.74 -33.54
C THR A 165 14.73 7.70 -33.04
N GLY A 166 15.82 7.21 -32.43
CA GLY A 166 16.81 8.04 -31.73
C GLY A 166 16.24 8.73 -30.47
N TYR A 167 15.02 8.38 -30.06
CA TYR A 167 14.35 8.99 -28.91
C TYR A 167 14.55 8.14 -27.65
N GLY A 168 15.01 8.78 -26.61
CA GLY A 168 15.10 8.23 -25.24
C GLY A 168 14.04 8.92 -24.37
N PRO A 169 12.96 8.23 -23.98
CA PRO A 169 11.98 8.80 -23.07
C PRO A 169 12.65 9.10 -21.71
N PRO A 170 12.30 10.23 -21.08
CA PRO A 170 12.95 10.64 -19.81
C PRO A 170 12.62 9.72 -18.64
N PHE A 171 11.52 8.97 -18.72
CA PHE A 171 11.10 8.01 -17.73
C PHE A 171 10.50 6.80 -18.42
N VAL A 172 11.14 5.65 -18.30
CA VAL A 172 10.78 4.42 -19.02
C VAL A 172 11.14 3.20 -18.21
N SER A 173 10.36 2.12 -18.34
CA SER A 173 10.73 0.80 -17.85
C SER A 173 11.61 0.09 -18.86
N ASP A 174 12.71 -0.49 -18.43
CA ASP A 174 13.54 -1.35 -19.26
C ASP A 174 12.88 -2.71 -19.56
N VAL A 175 11.77 -3.01 -18.90
CA VAL A 175 11.04 -4.28 -19.08
C VAL A 175 9.95 -4.11 -20.12
N LEU A 176 10.03 -4.89 -21.19
CA LEU A 176 9.06 -4.88 -22.28
C LEU A 176 7.64 -5.12 -21.76
N GLY A 177 6.73 -4.19 -22.13
CA GLY A 177 5.33 -4.24 -21.72
C GLY A 177 5.07 -3.89 -20.25
N SER A 178 6.01 -3.24 -19.55
CA SER A 178 5.82 -2.65 -18.24
C SER A 178 5.82 -1.13 -18.31
N SER A 179 5.02 -0.49 -17.46
CA SER A 179 5.12 0.94 -17.20
C SER A 179 6.12 1.18 -16.08
N PRO A 180 6.94 2.24 -16.15
CA PRO A 180 7.87 2.57 -15.08
C PRO A 180 7.09 3.07 -13.86
N THR A 181 7.59 2.76 -12.67
CA THR A 181 7.06 3.24 -11.39
C THR A 181 8.22 3.45 -10.46
N VAL A 182 8.43 4.67 -9.97
CA VAL A 182 9.51 4.99 -9.03
C VAL A 182 9.30 4.31 -7.70
N ASP A 183 10.39 4.13 -6.96
CA ASP A 183 10.35 3.71 -5.58
C ASP A 183 9.49 4.65 -4.74
N THR A 184 8.85 4.10 -3.73
CA THR A 184 7.92 4.84 -2.90
C THR A 184 8.29 4.70 -1.44
N TYR A 185 8.53 5.82 -0.79
CA TYR A 185 8.74 5.89 0.65
C TYR A 185 7.74 6.84 1.27
N GLY A 186 7.17 6.44 2.41
CA GLY A 186 6.28 7.27 3.19
C GLY A 186 6.36 6.99 4.68
N THR A 187 6.13 8.01 5.48
CA THR A 187 6.02 7.88 6.94
C THR A 187 4.92 8.79 7.45
N ARG A 188 4.18 8.31 8.43
CA ARG A 188 3.12 9.06 9.12
C ARG A 188 3.20 8.83 10.60
N SER A 189 3.03 9.90 11.37
CA SER A 189 2.81 9.85 12.81
C SER A 189 1.45 10.45 13.12
N THR A 190 0.64 9.77 13.92
CA THR A 190 -0.69 10.21 14.29
C THR A 190 -0.83 10.22 15.80
N LEU A 191 -1.22 11.36 16.35
CA LEU A 191 -1.68 11.46 17.74
C LEU A 191 -3.21 11.42 17.74
N SER A 192 -3.78 10.50 18.51
CA SER A 192 -5.22 10.34 18.65
C SER A 192 -5.63 10.51 20.10
N MET A 193 -6.77 11.18 20.34
CA MET A 193 -7.41 11.28 21.63
C MET A 193 -8.85 10.85 21.50
N PHE A 194 -9.39 10.14 22.47
CA PHE A 194 -10.77 9.68 22.40
C PHE A 194 -11.41 9.65 23.78
N ALA A 195 -12.72 9.82 23.80
CA ALA A 195 -13.55 9.69 24.98
C ALA A 195 -14.87 9.00 24.60
N GLU A 196 -15.38 8.21 25.52
CA GLU A 196 -16.65 7.51 25.41
C GLU A 196 -17.38 7.57 26.74
N MET A 197 -18.69 7.75 26.69
CA MET A 197 -19.58 7.74 27.85
C MET A 197 -20.73 6.78 27.63
N LEU A 198 -21.07 6.02 28.65
CA LEU A 198 -22.28 5.23 28.75
C LEU A 198 -23.21 5.87 29.77
N ILE A 199 -24.38 6.29 29.34
CA ILE A 199 -25.28 7.14 30.09
C ILE A 199 -26.65 6.43 30.22
N PRO A 200 -27.03 5.98 31.42
CA PRO A 200 -28.38 5.48 31.65
C PRO A 200 -29.36 6.69 31.71
N ILE A 201 -30.27 6.75 30.73
CA ILE A 201 -31.31 7.79 30.65
C ILE A 201 -32.50 7.42 31.54
N SER A 202 -32.88 6.17 31.52
CA SER A 202 -33.91 5.56 32.38
C SER A 202 -33.59 4.08 32.60
N GLU A 203 -34.36 3.39 33.43
CA GLU A 203 -34.22 1.94 33.66
C GLU A 203 -34.28 1.10 32.36
N LYS A 204 -34.91 1.63 31.31
CA LYS A 204 -35.11 0.97 30.02
C LYS A 204 -34.38 1.64 28.88
N ILE A 205 -33.74 2.78 29.07
CA ILE A 205 -33.10 3.55 28.00
C ILE A 205 -31.68 3.85 28.41
N ASN A 206 -30.73 3.47 27.59
CA ASN A 206 -29.33 3.85 27.71
C ASN A 206 -28.83 4.56 26.45
N ALA A 207 -27.90 5.47 26.62
CA ALA A 207 -27.25 6.18 25.52
C ALA A 207 -25.73 5.98 25.60
N GLN A 208 -25.09 5.99 24.45
CA GLN A 208 -23.65 5.99 24.29
C GLN A 208 -23.26 7.20 23.47
N ALA A 209 -22.29 7.97 23.94
CA ALA A 209 -21.67 9.06 23.20
C ALA A 209 -20.17 8.82 23.13
N ALA A 210 -19.58 8.99 21.95
CA ALA A 210 -18.15 8.86 21.75
C ALA A 210 -17.63 9.96 20.82
N VAL A 211 -16.41 10.40 21.07
CA VAL A 211 -15.66 11.33 20.23
C VAL A 211 -14.24 10.85 20.07
N ARG A 212 -13.67 10.97 18.87
CA ARG A 212 -12.27 10.73 18.58
C ARG A 212 -11.72 11.87 17.74
N HIS A 213 -10.57 12.38 18.15
CA HIS A 213 -9.80 13.36 17.43
C HIS A 213 -8.48 12.72 16.99
N GLU A 214 -8.11 12.89 15.72
CA GLU A 214 -6.86 12.41 15.15
C GLU A 214 -6.10 13.57 14.51
N ASN A 215 -4.80 13.64 14.79
CA ASN A 215 -3.90 14.65 14.26
C ASN A 215 -2.69 13.94 13.61
N PRO A 216 -2.81 13.53 12.32
CA PRO A 216 -1.69 13.01 11.54
C PRO A 216 -0.76 14.16 11.13
N ASN A 217 0.56 13.88 11.03
CA ASN A 217 1.55 14.90 10.70
C ASN A 217 1.61 15.26 9.19
N ASP A 218 0.91 14.53 8.35
CA ASP A 218 1.01 14.60 6.88
C ASP A 218 -0.32 14.90 6.17
N THR A 219 -1.40 15.05 6.92
CA THR A 219 -2.72 15.47 6.42
C THR A 219 -3.46 16.32 7.47
N ASP A 220 -4.65 16.82 7.11
CA ASP A 220 -5.50 17.57 8.03
C ASP A 220 -5.98 16.71 9.20
N GLU A 221 -6.11 17.36 10.36
CA GLU A 221 -6.71 16.77 11.54
C GLU A 221 -8.20 16.48 11.33
N SER A 222 -8.72 15.51 12.05
CA SER A 222 -10.14 15.15 11.95
C SER A 222 -10.73 14.80 13.30
N THR A 223 -11.97 15.23 13.50
CA THR A 223 -12.76 14.86 14.67
C THR A 223 -14.04 14.17 14.23
N VAL A 224 -14.27 12.99 14.78
CA VAL A 224 -15.47 12.18 14.54
C VAL A 224 -16.20 11.87 15.82
N GLY A 225 -17.52 11.74 15.72
CA GLY A 225 -18.37 11.44 16.85
C GLY A 225 -19.36 10.33 16.54
N LYS A 226 -19.83 9.68 17.59
CA LYS A 226 -20.89 8.67 17.56
C LYS A 226 -21.87 8.94 18.67
N PHE A 227 -23.14 8.79 18.38
CA PHE A 227 -24.22 8.75 19.35
C PHE A 227 -25.09 7.52 19.09
N ALA A 228 -25.43 6.80 20.15
CA ALA A 228 -26.27 5.60 20.05
C ALA A 228 -27.26 5.58 21.23
N VAL A 229 -28.42 5.01 21.01
CA VAL A 229 -29.46 4.79 22.01
C VAL A 229 -29.95 3.35 21.93
N GLY A 230 -30.06 2.73 23.08
CA GLY A 230 -30.74 1.45 23.27
C GLY A 230 -31.99 1.63 24.10
N TRP A 231 -33.10 1.02 23.69
CA TRP A 231 -34.37 1.02 24.40
C TRP A 231 -34.89 -0.40 24.58
N ASP A 232 -34.93 -0.84 25.83
CA ASP A 232 -35.54 -2.10 26.26
C ASP A 232 -37.05 -1.89 26.33
N VAL A 233 -37.76 -2.16 25.22
CA VAL A 233 -39.23 -1.98 25.09
C VAL A 233 -39.95 -2.96 26.00
N SER A 234 -39.47 -4.19 26.06
CA SER A 234 -39.93 -5.28 26.94
C SER A 234 -38.73 -6.20 27.26
N ASP A 235 -38.94 -7.19 28.10
CA ASP A 235 -37.90 -8.18 28.47
C ASP A 235 -37.37 -8.95 27.26
N ASP A 236 -38.18 -9.06 26.19
CA ASP A 236 -37.83 -9.80 24.97
C ASP A 236 -37.51 -8.92 23.78
N LEU A 237 -37.63 -7.58 23.88
CA LEU A 237 -37.46 -6.66 22.75
C LEU A 237 -36.57 -5.46 23.10
N LEU A 238 -35.42 -5.41 22.48
CA LEU A 238 -34.49 -4.28 22.49
C LEU A 238 -34.44 -3.60 21.12
N ILE A 239 -34.65 -2.29 21.08
CA ILE A 239 -34.50 -1.45 19.89
C ILE A 239 -33.22 -0.62 20.05
N ARG A 240 -32.37 -0.58 19.01
CA ARG A 240 -31.15 0.23 18.99
C ARG A 240 -31.10 1.13 17.77
N GLY A 241 -30.63 2.36 17.96
CA GLY A 241 -30.36 3.30 16.90
C GLY A 241 -29.00 3.99 17.12
N SER A 242 -28.26 4.27 16.04
CA SER A 242 -27.00 5.01 16.14
C SER A 242 -26.78 5.90 14.93
N ALA A 243 -26.06 7.01 15.15
CA ALA A 243 -25.53 7.89 14.11
C ALA A 243 -24.06 8.19 14.41
N SER A 244 -23.22 8.25 13.37
CA SER A 244 -21.81 8.57 13.51
C SER A 244 -21.28 9.30 12.29
N THR A 245 -20.25 10.12 12.49
CA THR A 245 -19.41 10.64 11.42
C THR A 245 -18.18 9.75 11.25
N SER A 246 -17.59 9.76 10.06
CA SER A 246 -16.35 9.02 9.79
C SER A 246 -15.46 9.83 8.85
N PHE A 247 -14.16 9.55 8.87
CA PHE A 247 -13.20 10.07 7.90
C PHE A 247 -12.28 8.94 7.43
N ARG A 248 -11.59 9.18 6.33
CA ARG A 248 -10.58 8.28 5.81
C ARG A 248 -9.36 9.08 5.36
N VAL A 249 -8.22 8.77 5.93
CA VAL A 249 -6.93 9.30 5.49
C VAL A 249 -6.43 8.46 4.30
N PRO A 250 -5.88 9.07 3.23
CA PRO A 250 -5.20 8.34 2.18
C PRO A 250 -4.07 7.49 2.77
N ASN A 251 -3.85 6.28 2.26
CA ASN A 251 -2.73 5.47 2.71
C ASN A 251 -1.38 6.06 2.22
N LEU A 252 -0.25 5.61 2.78
CA LEU A 252 1.07 6.15 2.46
C LEU A 252 1.43 5.98 0.99
N ILE A 253 0.99 4.91 0.33
CA ILE A 253 1.20 4.69 -1.10
C ILE A 253 0.45 5.76 -1.91
N GLN A 254 -0.85 5.96 -1.63
CA GLN A 254 -1.68 6.94 -2.34
C GLN A 254 -1.13 8.37 -2.23
N GLN A 255 -0.51 8.68 -1.10
CA GLN A 255 0.01 10.02 -0.83
C GLN A 255 1.40 10.25 -1.42
N ASN A 256 2.26 9.23 -1.44
CA ASN A 256 3.67 9.37 -1.77
C ASN A 256 4.02 8.83 -3.16
N GLN A 257 3.20 7.94 -3.74
CA GLN A 257 3.47 7.41 -5.07
C GLN A 257 3.39 8.52 -6.13
N ARG A 258 4.49 8.69 -6.87
CA ARG A 258 4.63 9.71 -7.93
C ARG A 258 4.88 9.02 -9.27
N PHE A 259 4.50 9.69 -10.35
CA PHE A 259 4.82 9.28 -11.72
C PHE A 259 4.43 7.81 -12.02
N VAL A 260 3.14 7.54 -12.09
CA VAL A 260 2.61 6.27 -12.62
C VAL A 260 2.10 6.53 -14.04
N PRO A 261 2.96 6.46 -15.07
CA PRO A 261 2.50 6.63 -16.44
C PRO A 261 1.66 5.41 -16.81
N ARG A 262 0.43 5.65 -17.20
CA ARG A 262 -0.41 4.63 -17.80
C ARG A 262 -0.27 4.74 -19.31
N GLN A 263 0.16 3.68 -19.97
CA GLN A 263 0.04 3.60 -21.41
C GLN A 263 -1.46 3.58 -21.77
N GLY A 264 -1.96 4.69 -22.30
CA GLY A 264 -3.24 4.72 -22.98
C GLY A 264 -3.10 3.97 -24.30
N SER A 265 -3.96 3.00 -24.56
CA SER A 265 -4.17 2.54 -25.93
C SER A 265 -4.88 3.66 -26.70
N ASN A 266 -4.17 4.30 -27.64
CA ASN A 266 -4.81 5.06 -28.71
C ASN A 266 -5.36 4.11 -29.74
#